data_329ce254f376596073df196c69ec8025
#
_entry.id   329ce254f376596073df196c69ec8025
#
_cell.length_a   1.000
_cell.length_b   1.000
_cell.length_c   1.000
_cell.angle_alpha   90.00
_cell.angle_beta   90.00
_cell.angle_gamma   90.00
#
_symmetry.space_group_name_H-M   'P 1'
#
loop_
_entity.id
_entity.type
_entity.pdbx_description
1 polymer ?
#
loop_
_entity_poly.entity_id
_entity_poly.type
_entity_poly.pdbx_seq_one_letter_code
_entity_poly.pdbx_strand_id
1 'polypeptide(L)'
;MKKLTILAAVAIAAATFTACGNSTPKADLKNDIDTLSYALGFSQTQGLRDYLSRGLNVDTAYIDEFVKGLNDGANAGDDKKKAAYYAGVQIGQQISNQMVKGINHELFGEDSTKTISMKNFLAGFITGAKGKKGLMTQEQAVKCVQEKAEKIKAKSAESAYGANKEAGKKFLAENAKQPGVKQLPSGVQYKVIKEGNGEIPKDTSVVKVQYEGKTIDGKVFDSTYQRGEPVTMRANQVIKGWTEVLTRMPAGSVWEVYIPEDMAYGSRDQGNIKPFSTFIFKIELISVGEK
;
A
#
# COMPACT_ATOMS: atom_id res chain seq x y z
N MET A 1 59.88 34.70 26.58
CA MET A 1 58.57 34.47 26.01
C MET A 1 57.78 33.54 26.95
N LYS A 2 56.91 34.17 27.76
CA LYS A 2 56.13 33.45 28.79
C LYS A 2 54.90 32.77 28.18
N LYS A 3 54.83 31.47 28.30
CA LYS A 3 53.61 30.72 27.95
C LYS A 3 52.58 30.93 29.06
N LEU A 4 51.48 31.59 28.72
CA LEU A 4 50.32 31.80 29.59
C LEU A 4 49.40 30.56 29.46
N THR A 5 49.40 29.72 30.49
CA THR A 5 48.46 28.61 30.63
C THR A 5 47.19 29.17 31.24
N ILE A 6 46.13 29.27 30.47
CA ILE A 6 44.81 29.64 30.99
C ILE A 6 44.13 28.34 31.46
N LEU A 7 44.10 28.14 32.76
CA LEU A 7 43.25 27.17 33.43
C LEU A 7 41.84 27.77 33.54
N ALA A 8 40.92 27.36 32.67
CA ALA A 8 39.52 27.69 32.84
C ALA A 8 38.89 26.71 33.84
N ALA A 9 38.80 27.13 35.08
CA ALA A 9 38.01 26.41 36.07
C ALA A 9 36.52 26.65 35.79
N VAL A 10 35.84 25.68 35.21
CA VAL A 10 34.38 25.70 35.10
C VAL A 10 33.80 25.33 36.45
N ALA A 11 33.39 26.32 37.21
CA ALA A 11 32.60 26.10 38.43
C ALA A 11 31.18 25.69 38.03
N ILE A 12 30.89 24.41 38.09
CA ILE A 12 29.54 23.90 37.93
C ILE A 12 28.77 24.12 39.22
N ALA A 13 27.93 25.17 39.25
CA ALA A 13 26.97 25.36 40.32
C ALA A 13 25.95 24.21 40.31
N ALA A 14 25.99 23.36 41.35
CA ALA A 14 25.02 22.32 41.56
C ALA A 14 23.65 22.93 41.93
N ALA A 15 22.83 23.24 40.94
CA ALA A 15 21.42 23.56 41.17
C ALA A 15 20.67 22.25 41.45
N THR A 16 20.34 22.03 42.73
CA THR A 16 19.47 20.95 43.15
C THR A 16 18.04 21.24 42.74
N PHE A 17 17.60 20.75 41.57
CA PHE A 17 16.20 20.68 41.23
C PHE A 17 15.62 19.40 41.86
N THR A 18 14.89 19.58 42.95
CA THR A 18 13.98 18.52 43.47
C THR A 18 12.75 18.44 42.57
N ALA A 19 12.82 17.62 41.53
CA ALA A 19 11.66 17.23 40.77
C ALA A 19 11.24 15.82 41.23
N CYS A 20 10.01 15.67 41.68
CA CYS A 20 9.36 14.38 41.94
C CYS A 20 9.28 13.57 40.67
N GLY A 21 10.04 12.45 40.63
CA GLY A 21 9.97 11.45 39.53
C GLY A 21 11.32 10.76 39.36
N ASN A 22 11.54 9.66 40.09
CA ASN A 22 12.83 8.94 40.21
C ASN A 22 13.29 8.16 38.98
N SER A 23 13.02 8.60 37.77
CA SER A 23 13.37 7.84 36.56
C SER A 23 14.73 8.26 35.95
N THR A 24 15.23 9.44 36.24
CA THR A 24 16.52 9.92 35.67
C THR A 24 17.66 9.65 36.61
N PRO A 25 18.71 8.90 36.18
CA PRO A 25 19.93 8.73 37.00
C PRO A 25 20.58 10.08 37.29
N LYS A 26 21.02 10.27 38.55
CA LYS A 26 21.80 11.48 38.90
C LYS A 26 23.21 11.32 38.39
N ALA A 27 23.69 12.31 37.62
CA ALA A 27 25.07 12.36 37.19
C ALA A 27 26.00 12.66 38.36
N ASP A 28 27.14 11.96 38.41
CA ASP A 28 28.22 12.17 39.37
C ASP A 28 29.55 12.31 38.60
N LEU A 29 29.99 13.55 38.35
CA LEU A 29 31.08 13.87 37.43
C LEU A 29 32.37 14.10 38.22
N LYS A 30 33.00 13.02 38.71
CA LYS A 30 34.20 13.08 39.57
C LYS A 30 35.50 13.11 38.81
N ASN A 31 35.52 12.68 37.58
CA ASN A 31 36.71 12.59 36.74
C ASN A 31 36.39 12.79 35.28
N ASP A 32 37.39 12.78 34.41
CA ASP A 32 37.24 13.01 32.98
C ASP A 32 36.42 11.93 32.29
N ILE A 33 36.48 10.69 32.76
CA ILE A 33 35.67 9.57 32.20
C ILE A 33 34.19 9.78 32.50
N ASP A 34 33.86 10.19 33.73
CA ASP A 34 32.48 10.47 34.13
C ASP A 34 31.92 11.65 33.33
N THR A 35 32.73 12.71 33.19
CA THR A 35 32.38 13.90 32.39
C THR A 35 32.17 13.51 30.90
N LEU A 36 33.09 12.73 30.33
CA LEU A 36 33.00 12.27 28.97
C LEU A 36 31.77 11.39 28.76
N SER A 37 31.50 10.49 29.69
CA SER A 37 30.34 9.57 29.62
C SER A 37 29.01 10.34 29.58
N TYR A 38 28.86 11.35 30.45
CA TYR A 38 27.70 12.24 30.45
C TYR A 38 27.58 13.03 29.15
N ALA A 39 28.69 13.62 28.69
CA ALA A 39 28.72 14.42 27.46
C ALA A 39 28.38 13.55 26.21
N LEU A 40 28.89 12.33 26.13
CA LEU A 40 28.54 11.40 25.08
C LEU A 40 27.05 11.08 25.08
N GLY A 41 26.47 10.72 26.25
CA GLY A 41 25.04 10.46 26.35
C GLY A 41 24.21 11.67 25.93
N PHE A 42 24.54 12.88 26.42
CA PHE A 42 23.80 14.08 26.06
C PHE A 42 23.93 14.44 24.57
N SER A 43 25.12 14.30 23.98
CA SER A 43 25.37 14.62 22.57
C SER A 43 24.57 13.73 21.61
N GLN A 44 24.26 12.49 22.00
CA GLN A 44 23.46 11.54 21.17
C GLN A 44 21.96 11.92 21.12
N THR A 45 21.51 12.90 21.90
CA THR A 45 20.10 13.29 21.94
C THR A 45 19.73 14.37 20.93
N GLN A 46 20.68 14.81 20.09
CA GLN A 46 20.41 15.80 19.04
C GLN A 46 19.34 15.27 18.06
N GLY A 47 18.21 15.98 17.95
CA GLY A 47 17.07 15.59 17.11
C GLY A 47 16.20 14.47 17.70
N LEU A 48 16.54 13.88 18.86
CA LEU A 48 15.80 12.77 19.45
C LEU A 48 14.34 13.14 19.75
N ARG A 49 14.05 14.35 20.24
CA ARG A 49 12.66 14.77 20.54
C ARG A 49 11.80 14.82 19.28
N ASP A 50 12.35 15.31 18.18
CA ASP A 50 11.64 15.33 16.89
C ASP A 50 11.42 13.92 16.35
N TYR A 51 12.40 13.04 16.48
CA TYR A 51 12.27 11.64 16.14
C TYR A 51 11.22 10.91 16.98
N LEU A 52 11.18 11.14 18.29
CA LEU A 52 10.17 10.57 19.19
C LEU A 52 8.75 11.00 18.74
N SER A 53 8.55 12.29 18.51
CA SER A 53 7.23 12.80 18.16
C SER A 53 6.81 12.47 16.74
N ARG A 54 7.67 12.67 15.74
CA ARG A 54 7.33 12.51 14.32
C ARG A 54 7.59 11.10 13.79
N GLY A 55 8.67 10.44 14.24
CA GLY A 55 9.07 9.11 13.79
C GLY A 55 8.38 7.98 14.55
N LEU A 56 8.29 8.12 15.88
CA LEU A 56 7.71 7.10 16.75
C LEU A 56 6.30 7.45 17.25
N ASN A 57 5.78 8.63 16.90
CA ASN A 57 4.48 9.13 17.32
C ASN A 57 4.29 9.13 18.86
N VAL A 58 5.37 9.45 19.59
CA VAL A 58 5.35 9.58 21.04
C VAL A 58 4.88 10.97 21.41
N ASP A 59 3.79 11.07 22.15
CA ASP A 59 3.37 12.33 22.74
C ASP A 59 4.38 12.76 23.83
N THR A 60 4.99 13.91 23.66
CA THR A 60 6.00 14.45 24.58
C THR A 60 5.46 14.73 25.99
N ALA A 61 4.13 14.79 26.16
CA ALA A 61 3.50 14.84 27.49
C ALA A 61 3.79 13.59 28.32
N TYR A 62 4.10 12.46 27.67
CA TYR A 62 4.43 11.18 28.31
C TYR A 62 5.92 10.84 28.26
N ILE A 63 6.80 11.85 28.17
CA ILE A 63 8.25 11.64 28.08
C ILE A 63 8.82 10.87 29.28
N ASP A 64 8.23 11.00 30.44
CA ASP A 64 8.66 10.27 31.65
C ASP A 64 8.42 8.76 31.53
N GLU A 65 7.36 8.34 30.84
CA GLU A 65 7.11 6.92 30.56
C GLU A 65 8.12 6.37 29.55
N PHE A 66 8.51 7.20 28.54
CA PHE A 66 9.62 6.85 27.66
C PHE A 66 10.92 6.66 28.43
N VAL A 67 11.24 7.57 29.37
CA VAL A 67 12.45 7.48 30.20
C VAL A 67 12.45 6.24 31.09
N LYS A 68 11.30 5.85 31.65
CA LYS A 68 11.17 4.58 32.38
C LYS A 68 11.50 3.38 31.49
N GLY A 69 10.89 3.32 30.31
CA GLY A 69 11.15 2.25 29.35
C GLY A 69 12.62 2.19 28.90
N LEU A 70 13.25 3.36 28.71
CA LEU A 70 14.67 3.49 28.39
C LEU A 70 15.56 2.90 29.50
N ASN A 71 15.29 3.24 30.77
CA ASN A 71 16.02 2.71 31.93
C ASN A 71 15.83 1.20 32.07
N ASP A 72 14.60 0.72 31.93
CA ASP A 72 14.29 -0.72 32.01
C ASP A 72 15.03 -1.51 30.93
N GLY A 73 15.09 -0.97 29.70
CA GLY A 73 15.82 -1.57 28.59
C GLY A 73 17.33 -1.55 28.79
N ALA A 74 17.90 -0.37 29.15
CA ALA A 74 19.33 -0.20 29.36
C ALA A 74 19.87 -1.06 30.53
N ASN A 75 19.06 -1.29 31.57
CA ASN A 75 19.41 -2.08 32.74
C ASN A 75 18.96 -3.55 32.65
N ALA A 76 18.45 -3.99 31.50
CA ALA A 76 18.05 -5.39 31.31
C ALA A 76 19.27 -6.35 31.32
N GLY A 77 20.43 -5.89 30.82
CA GLY A 77 21.63 -6.72 30.70
C GLY A 77 21.35 -8.02 29.96
N ASP A 78 21.91 -9.13 30.45
CA ASP A 78 21.76 -10.46 29.88
C ASP A 78 20.51 -11.21 30.39
N ASP A 79 19.53 -10.53 31.03
CA ASP A 79 18.31 -11.16 31.50
C ASP A 79 17.43 -11.62 30.33
N LYS A 80 17.49 -12.92 30.05
CA LYS A 80 16.75 -13.55 28.96
C LYS A 80 15.22 -13.41 29.06
N LYS A 81 14.67 -13.29 30.30
CA LYS A 81 13.23 -13.09 30.50
C LYS A 81 12.83 -11.67 30.11
N LYS A 82 13.60 -10.67 30.53
CA LYS A 82 13.37 -9.28 30.14
C LYS A 82 13.54 -9.08 28.62
N ALA A 83 14.59 -9.65 28.03
CA ALA A 83 14.80 -9.62 26.59
C ALA A 83 13.62 -10.19 25.82
N ALA A 84 13.11 -11.35 26.22
CA ALA A 84 11.92 -11.96 25.63
C ALA A 84 10.66 -11.11 25.80
N TYR A 85 10.48 -10.48 26.96
CA TYR A 85 9.36 -9.56 27.22
C TYR A 85 9.40 -8.34 26.30
N TYR A 86 10.55 -7.67 26.20
CA TYR A 86 10.71 -6.48 25.33
C TYR A 86 10.53 -6.82 23.85
N ALA A 87 11.03 -7.96 23.40
CA ALA A 87 10.75 -8.45 22.05
C ALA A 87 9.24 -8.64 21.82
N GLY A 88 8.52 -9.19 22.81
CA GLY A 88 7.07 -9.33 22.75
C GLY A 88 6.33 -8.00 22.67
N VAL A 89 6.76 -6.99 23.46
CA VAL A 89 6.20 -5.64 23.41
C VAL A 89 6.41 -5.01 22.03
N GLN A 90 7.62 -5.09 21.49
CA GLN A 90 7.96 -4.54 20.18
C GLN A 90 7.11 -5.18 19.06
N ILE A 91 7.04 -6.51 19.03
CA ILE A 91 6.22 -7.24 18.05
C ILE A 91 4.73 -6.89 18.22
N GLY A 92 4.24 -6.81 19.45
CA GLY A 92 2.86 -6.43 19.76
C GLY A 92 2.49 -5.04 19.24
N GLN A 93 3.38 -4.07 19.41
CA GLN A 93 3.22 -2.71 18.84
C GLN A 93 3.22 -2.73 17.31
N GLN A 94 4.12 -3.49 16.69
CA GLN A 94 4.16 -3.64 15.24
C GLN A 94 2.88 -4.28 14.70
N ILE A 95 2.35 -5.30 15.39
CA ILE A 95 1.07 -5.92 15.03
C ILE A 95 -0.06 -4.88 15.05
N SER A 96 -0.21 -4.12 16.14
CA SER A 96 -1.34 -3.19 16.31
C SER A 96 -1.21 -1.95 15.42
N ASN A 97 -0.01 -1.39 15.31
CA ASN A 97 0.19 -0.08 14.67
C ASN A 97 0.40 -0.17 13.14
N GLN A 98 0.89 -1.31 12.65
CA GLN A 98 1.22 -1.48 11.24
C GLN A 98 0.47 -2.65 10.61
N MET A 99 0.65 -3.88 11.12
CA MET A 99 0.18 -5.09 10.47
C MET A 99 -1.35 -5.14 10.38
N VAL A 100 -2.07 -4.94 11.49
CA VAL A 100 -3.53 -4.98 11.51
C VAL A 100 -4.12 -3.82 10.70
N LYS A 101 -3.52 -2.64 10.76
CA LYS A 101 -3.96 -1.50 9.94
C LYS A 101 -3.77 -1.77 8.45
N GLY A 102 -2.64 -2.34 8.05
CA GLY A 102 -2.38 -2.74 6.67
C GLY A 102 -3.38 -3.79 6.17
N ILE A 103 -3.62 -4.83 6.97
CA ILE A 103 -4.62 -5.87 6.66
C ILE A 103 -6.03 -5.26 6.53
N ASN A 104 -6.42 -4.36 7.42
CA ASN A 104 -7.73 -3.71 7.35
C ASN A 104 -7.87 -2.89 6.08
N HIS A 105 -6.86 -2.08 5.75
CA HIS A 105 -6.86 -1.29 4.51
C HIS A 105 -6.93 -2.20 3.27
N GLU A 106 -6.19 -3.31 3.27
CA GLU A 106 -6.21 -4.28 2.17
C GLU A 106 -7.57 -4.96 1.99
N LEU A 107 -8.26 -5.30 3.09
CA LEU A 107 -9.55 -6.01 3.07
C LEU A 107 -10.75 -5.09 2.87
N PHE A 108 -10.70 -3.89 3.42
CA PHE A 108 -11.86 -3.01 3.53
C PHE A 108 -11.69 -1.66 2.80
N GLY A 109 -10.47 -1.40 2.24
CA GLY A 109 -10.15 -0.11 1.62
C GLY A 109 -10.24 1.02 2.64
N GLU A 110 -10.95 2.09 2.27
CA GLU A 110 -11.12 3.28 3.11
C GLU A 110 -12.24 3.14 4.18
N ASP A 111 -12.91 2.00 4.26
CA ASP A 111 -13.98 1.76 5.25
C ASP A 111 -13.38 1.50 6.64
N SER A 112 -13.09 2.57 7.37
CA SER A 112 -12.55 2.54 8.73
C SER A 112 -13.51 1.97 9.79
N THR A 113 -14.77 1.71 9.44
CA THR A 113 -15.74 1.11 10.36
C THR A 113 -15.56 -0.40 10.50
N LYS A 114 -14.82 -1.01 9.57
CA LYS A 114 -14.54 -2.44 9.55
C LYS A 114 -13.12 -2.74 9.99
N THR A 115 -12.96 -3.80 10.76
CA THR A 115 -11.65 -4.28 11.22
C THR A 115 -11.66 -5.78 11.44
N ILE A 116 -10.49 -6.42 11.28
CA ILE A 116 -10.31 -7.80 11.74
C ILE A 116 -10.28 -7.85 13.25
N SER A 117 -10.64 -8.99 13.82
CA SER A 117 -10.61 -9.20 15.28
C SER A 117 -9.18 -9.31 15.79
N MET A 118 -8.69 -8.30 16.50
CA MET A 118 -7.40 -8.32 17.18
C MET A 118 -7.29 -9.52 18.12
N LYS A 119 -8.35 -9.85 18.86
CA LYS A 119 -8.40 -11.00 19.76
C LYS A 119 -8.11 -12.32 19.04
N ASN A 120 -8.77 -12.56 17.90
CA ASN A 120 -8.60 -13.78 17.13
C ASN A 120 -7.24 -13.81 16.42
N PHE A 121 -6.78 -12.66 15.92
CA PHE A 121 -5.46 -12.52 15.32
C PHE A 121 -4.37 -12.91 16.34
N LEU A 122 -4.39 -12.31 17.53
CA LEU A 122 -3.43 -12.62 18.60
C LEU A 122 -3.53 -14.07 19.08
N ALA A 123 -4.73 -14.65 19.14
CA ALA A 123 -4.89 -16.05 19.52
C ALA A 123 -4.18 -16.98 18.54
N GLY A 124 -4.33 -16.76 17.23
CA GLY A 124 -3.60 -17.51 16.20
C GLY A 124 -2.10 -17.28 16.27
N PHE A 125 -1.67 -16.02 16.33
CA PHE A 125 -0.26 -15.62 16.37
C PHE A 125 0.47 -16.24 17.60
N ILE A 126 -0.11 -16.12 18.78
CA ILE A 126 0.47 -16.66 20.02
C ILE A 126 0.53 -18.20 19.99
N THR A 127 -0.49 -18.85 19.42
CA THR A 127 -0.50 -20.31 19.26
C THR A 127 0.67 -20.77 18.38
N GLY A 128 0.90 -20.10 17.25
CA GLY A 128 2.02 -20.36 16.37
C GLY A 128 3.38 -20.07 17.03
N ALA A 129 3.51 -18.92 17.71
CA ALA A 129 4.73 -18.55 18.43
C ALA A 129 5.12 -19.54 19.54
N LYS A 130 4.14 -20.17 20.16
CA LYS A 130 4.37 -21.24 21.19
C LYS A 130 4.64 -22.61 20.59
N GLY A 131 4.64 -22.77 19.27
CA GLY A 131 4.79 -24.07 18.62
C GLY A 131 3.67 -25.06 18.97
N LYS A 132 2.49 -24.57 19.38
CA LYS A 132 1.37 -25.42 19.78
C LYS A 132 0.50 -25.79 18.57
N LYS A 133 -0.20 -26.93 18.67
CA LYS A 133 -1.22 -27.30 17.69
C LYS A 133 -2.35 -26.27 17.73
N GLY A 134 -2.61 -25.64 16.57
CA GLY A 134 -3.70 -24.68 16.40
C GLY A 134 -5.04 -25.36 16.06
N LEU A 135 -6.07 -24.53 15.86
CA LEU A 135 -7.38 -24.97 15.36
C LEU A 135 -7.32 -25.47 13.92
N MET A 136 -6.26 -25.12 13.20
CA MET A 136 -5.98 -25.54 11.82
C MET A 136 -4.46 -25.66 11.61
N THR A 137 -4.04 -26.41 10.58
CA THR A 137 -2.64 -26.48 10.19
C THR A 137 -2.19 -25.17 9.51
N GLN A 138 -0.88 -24.96 9.36
CA GLN A 138 -0.33 -23.82 8.63
C GLN A 138 -0.85 -23.75 7.18
N GLU A 139 -0.88 -24.89 6.49
CA GLU A 139 -1.39 -24.97 5.12
C GLU A 139 -2.88 -24.60 5.04
N GLN A 140 -3.68 -25.12 5.97
CA GLN A 140 -5.10 -24.77 6.08
C GLN A 140 -5.29 -23.28 6.38
N ALA A 141 -4.44 -22.68 7.21
CA ALA A 141 -4.48 -21.26 7.53
C ALA A 141 -4.17 -20.41 6.29
N VAL A 142 -3.12 -20.75 5.53
CA VAL A 142 -2.76 -20.04 4.28
C VAL A 142 -3.91 -20.10 3.28
N LYS A 143 -4.46 -21.29 3.03
CA LYS A 143 -5.61 -21.47 2.12
C LYS A 143 -6.84 -20.68 2.59
N CYS A 144 -7.13 -20.74 3.89
CA CYS A 144 -8.24 -19.99 4.48
C CYS A 144 -8.06 -18.48 4.30
N VAL A 145 -6.85 -17.95 4.50
CA VAL A 145 -6.54 -16.54 4.26
C VAL A 145 -6.83 -16.16 2.81
N GLN A 146 -6.31 -16.92 1.84
CA GLN A 146 -6.54 -16.64 0.42
C GLN A 146 -8.03 -16.61 0.09
N GLU A 147 -8.77 -17.68 0.41
CA GLU A 147 -10.19 -17.80 0.08
C GLU A 147 -11.06 -16.75 0.79
N LYS A 148 -10.79 -16.46 2.05
CA LYS A 148 -11.61 -15.52 2.82
C LYS A 148 -11.27 -14.07 2.51
N ALA A 149 -9.98 -13.75 2.31
CA ALA A 149 -9.57 -12.40 1.94
C ALA A 149 -10.20 -11.99 0.61
N GLU A 150 -10.13 -12.84 -0.43
CA GLU A 150 -10.76 -12.55 -1.72
C GLU A 150 -12.28 -12.30 -1.60
N LYS A 151 -12.98 -13.14 -0.84
CA LYS A 151 -14.42 -12.95 -0.58
C LYS A 151 -14.73 -11.63 0.14
N ILE A 152 -13.93 -11.30 1.16
CA ILE A 152 -14.13 -10.08 1.95
C ILE A 152 -13.84 -8.84 1.08
N LYS A 153 -12.74 -8.85 0.32
CA LYS A 153 -12.38 -7.77 -0.60
C LYS A 153 -13.48 -7.53 -1.64
N ALA A 154 -13.95 -8.61 -2.29
CA ALA A 154 -15.02 -8.52 -3.28
C ALA A 154 -16.30 -7.91 -2.69
N LYS A 155 -16.71 -8.38 -1.50
CA LYS A 155 -17.90 -7.85 -0.81
C LYS A 155 -17.73 -6.39 -0.38
N SER A 156 -16.54 -6.03 0.11
CA SER A 156 -16.22 -4.64 0.49
C SER A 156 -16.25 -3.71 -0.73
N ALA A 157 -15.62 -4.14 -1.81
CA ALA A 157 -15.64 -3.40 -3.08
C ALA A 157 -17.06 -3.25 -3.62
N GLU A 158 -17.88 -4.30 -3.59
CA GLU A 158 -19.28 -4.24 -4.05
C GLU A 158 -20.12 -3.29 -3.18
N SER A 159 -19.91 -3.30 -1.86
CA SER A 159 -20.60 -2.37 -0.97
C SER A 159 -20.23 -0.91 -1.22
N ALA A 160 -18.95 -0.64 -1.53
CA ALA A 160 -18.44 0.72 -1.74
C ALA A 160 -18.69 1.24 -3.16
N TYR A 161 -18.61 0.37 -4.16
CA TYR A 161 -18.57 0.76 -5.57
C TYR A 161 -19.63 0.06 -6.44
N GLY A 162 -20.61 -0.62 -5.86
CA GLY A 162 -21.68 -1.29 -6.60
C GLY A 162 -22.46 -0.34 -7.52
N ALA A 163 -22.53 0.94 -7.17
CA ALA A 163 -23.12 1.96 -8.03
C ALA A 163 -22.40 2.10 -9.38
N ASN A 164 -21.07 1.90 -9.44
CA ASN A 164 -20.30 1.90 -10.70
C ASN A 164 -20.75 0.76 -11.61
N LYS A 165 -20.96 -0.41 -11.03
CA LYS A 165 -21.43 -1.60 -11.74
C LYS A 165 -22.81 -1.38 -12.38
N GLU A 166 -23.74 -0.81 -11.64
CA GLU A 166 -25.08 -0.52 -12.16
C GLU A 166 -25.06 0.60 -13.21
N ALA A 167 -24.27 1.66 -12.98
CA ALA A 167 -24.06 2.71 -13.97
C ALA A 167 -23.45 2.18 -15.27
N GLY A 168 -22.47 1.28 -15.17
CA GLY A 168 -21.83 0.62 -16.31
C GLY A 168 -22.81 -0.25 -17.10
N LYS A 169 -23.62 -1.06 -16.42
CA LYS A 169 -24.66 -1.87 -17.07
C LYS A 169 -25.67 -1.00 -17.82
N LYS A 170 -26.16 0.06 -17.18
CA LYS A 170 -27.09 1.00 -17.79
C LYS A 170 -26.48 1.64 -19.03
N PHE A 171 -25.25 2.15 -18.90
CA PHE A 171 -24.51 2.75 -20.01
C PHE A 171 -24.40 1.78 -21.20
N LEU A 172 -23.95 0.54 -20.99
CA LEU A 172 -23.80 -0.47 -22.05
C LEU A 172 -25.14 -0.84 -22.69
N ALA A 173 -26.21 -0.96 -21.91
CA ALA A 173 -27.55 -1.25 -22.43
C ALA A 173 -28.09 -0.14 -23.34
N GLU A 174 -27.76 1.12 -23.04
CA GLU A 174 -28.13 2.28 -23.86
C GLU A 174 -27.20 2.39 -25.08
N ASN A 175 -25.90 2.14 -24.89
CA ASN A 175 -24.90 2.20 -25.96
C ASN A 175 -25.12 1.15 -27.05
N ALA A 176 -25.56 -0.05 -26.68
CA ALA A 176 -25.89 -1.12 -27.65
C ALA A 176 -26.98 -0.71 -28.67
N LYS A 177 -27.79 0.30 -28.37
CA LYS A 177 -28.84 0.82 -29.26
C LYS A 177 -28.33 1.90 -30.21
N GLN A 178 -27.09 2.36 -30.02
CA GLN A 178 -26.51 3.44 -30.84
C GLN A 178 -26.14 2.94 -32.24
N PRO A 179 -26.35 3.77 -33.27
CA PRO A 179 -26.01 3.39 -34.65
C PRO A 179 -24.51 3.01 -34.79
N GLY A 180 -24.29 1.86 -35.41
CA GLY A 180 -22.94 1.34 -35.71
C GLY A 180 -22.25 0.67 -34.53
N VAL A 181 -22.87 0.56 -33.37
CA VAL A 181 -22.36 -0.21 -32.24
C VAL A 181 -22.68 -1.69 -32.45
N LYS A 182 -21.67 -2.53 -32.30
CA LYS A 182 -21.75 -4.00 -32.33
C LYS A 182 -21.39 -4.54 -30.97
N GLN A 183 -22.00 -5.68 -30.57
CA GLN A 183 -21.71 -6.32 -29.27
C GLN A 183 -21.18 -7.73 -29.49
N LEU A 184 -20.14 -8.07 -28.72
CA LEU A 184 -19.57 -9.43 -28.65
C LEU A 184 -20.28 -10.26 -27.57
N PRO A 185 -20.19 -11.61 -27.64
CA PRO A 185 -20.81 -12.49 -26.64
C PRO A 185 -20.34 -12.24 -25.20
N SER A 186 -19.14 -11.69 -25.01
CA SER A 186 -18.57 -11.28 -23.71
C SER A 186 -19.21 -10.03 -23.10
N GLY A 187 -20.05 -9.33 -23.86
CA GLY A 187 -20.60 -8.04 -23.46
C GLY A 187 -19.74 -6.83 -23.87
N VAL A 188 -18.54 -7.05 -24.39
CA VAL A 188 -17.73 -5.98 -24.99
C VAL A 188 -18.45 -5.42 -26.20
N GLN A 189 -18.49 -4.10 -26.32
CA GLN A 189 -19.10 -3.42 -27.46
C GLN A 189 -18.03 -2.63 -28.22
N TYR A 190 -18.23 -2.44 -29.51
CA TYR A 190 -17.33 -1.64 -30.31
C TYR A 190 -18.06 -0.94 -31.47
N LYS A 191 -17.51 0.19 -31.87
CA LYS A 191 -17.91 0.95 -33.05
C LYS A 191 -16.69 1.17 -33.93
N VAL A 192 -16.78 0.80 -35.19
CA VAL A 192 -15.72 1.03 -36.16
C VAL A 192 -15.78 2.51 -36.58
N ILE A 193 -14.73 3.26 -36.30
CA ILE A 193 -14.59 4.67 -36.71
C ILE A 193 -13.86 4.75 -38.06
N LYS A 194 -12.84 3.90 -38.23
CA LYS A 194 -12.08 3.76 -39.47
C LYS A 194 -11.77 2.28 -39.69
N GLU A 195 -12.09 1.77 -40.85
CA GLU A 195 -11.67 0.43 -41.25
C GLU A 195 -10.19 0.40 -41.61
N GLY A 196 -9.50 -0.63 -41.18
CA GLY A 196 -8.16 -0.98 -41.64
C GLY A 196 -8.24 -2.09 -42.71
N ASN A 197 -7.14 -2.29 -43.37
CA ASN A 197 -6.99 -3.33 -44.40
C ASN A 197 -5.74 -4.20 -44.19
N GLY A 198 -5.06 -4.01 -43.05
CA GLY A 198 -3.86 -4.77 -42.71
C GLY A 198 -4.17 -6.12 -42.02
N GLU A 199 -3.14 -6.73 -41.50
CA GLU A 199 -3.21 -8.01 -40.78
C GLU A 199 -4.07 -7.89 -39.49
N ILE A 200 -4.83 -8.94 -39.20
CA ILE A 200 -5.55 -9.10 -37.93
C ILE A 200 -4.63 -9.84 -36.96
N PRO A 201 -4.34 -9.29 -35.77
CA PRO A 201 -3.45 -9.92 -34.80
C PRO A 201 -4.00 -11.26 -34.29
N LYS A 202 -3.10 -12.18 -34.02
CA LYS A 202 -3.36 -13.32 -33.11
C LYS A 202 -3.20 -12.84 -31.66
N ASP A 203 -3.71 -13.61 -30.72
CA ASP A 203 -3.59 -13.31 -29.28
C ASP A 203 -2.10 -13.16 -28.82
N THR A 204 -1.19 -13.92 -29.43
CA THR A 204 0.25 -13.88 -29.15
C THR A 204 1.02 -12.81 -29.94
N SER A 205 0.37 -12.12 -30.86
CA SER A 205 1.01 -11.10 -31.69
C SER A 205 1.46 -9.89 -30.85
N VAL A 206 2.57 -9.28 -31.28
CA VAL A 206 2.98 -7.98 -30.82
C VAL A 206 2.28 -6.93 -31.67
N VAL A 207 1.65 -5.96 -31.03
CA VAL A 207 0.89 -4.89 -31.68
C VAL A 207 1.42 -3.54 -31.30
N LYS A 208 1.43 -2.60 -32.25
CA LYS A 208 1.69 -1.18 -32.01
C LYS A 208 0.36 -0.43 -32.06
N VAL A 209 0.01 0.22 -30.96
CA VAL A 209 -1.29 0.89 -30.81
C VAL A 209 -1.13 2.33 -30.30
N GLN A 210 -2.08 3.14 -30.69
CA GLN A 210 -2.33 4.43 -30.06
C GLN A 210 -3.74 4.42 -29.47
N TYR A 211 -3.90 4.93 -28.25
CA TYR A 211 -5.18 4.85 -27.57
C TYR A 211 -5.42 5.98 -26.58
N GLU A 212 -6.68 6.17 -26.26
CA GLU A 212 -7.16 6.95 -25.12
C GLU A 212 -8.21 6.15 -24.36
N GLY A 213 -8.02 6.00 -23.05
CA GLY A 213 -8.95 5.34 -22.14
C GLY A 213 -9.63 6.34 -21.22
N LYS A 214 -10.96 6.27 -21.14
CA LYS A 214 -11.77 7.11 -20.25
C LYS A 214 -12.85 6.29 -19.55
N THR A 215 -13.29 6.76 -18.40
CA THR A 215 -14.46 6.25 -17.69
C THR A 215 -15.74 6.75 -18.35
N ILE A 216 -16.90 6.17 -18.00
CA ILE A 216 -18.19 6.52 -18.63
C ILE A 216 -18.65 7.96 -18.36
N ASP A 217 -18.08 8.61 -17.34
CA ASP A 217 -18.26 10.05 -17.06
C ASP A 217 -17.33 10.97 -17.87
N GLY A 218 -16.52 10.37 -18.75
CA GLY A 218 -15.63 11.09 -19.68
C GLY A 218 -14.25 11.44 -19.14
N LYS A 219 -13.91 11.06 -17.90
CA LYS A 219 -12.60 11.30 -17.29
C LYS A 219 -11.54 10.41 -17.96
N VAL A 220 -10.57 11.02 -18.63
CA VAL A 220 -9.41 10.31 -19.20
C VAL A 220 -8.50 9.84 -18.06
N PHE A 221 -8.16 8.58 -18.04
CA PHE A 221 -7.25 7.98 -17.06
C PHE A 221 -5.93 7.51 -17.66
N ASP A 222 -5.90 7.26 -18.97
CA ASP A 222 -4.68 6.87 -19.68
C ASP A 222 -4.79 7.24 -21.17
N SER A 223 -3.71 7.78 -21.75
CA SER A 223 -3.69 8.20 -23.16
C SER A 223 -2.26 8.21 -23.71
N THR A 224 -2.03 7.46 -24.79
CA THR A 224 -0.79 7.54 -25.56
C THR A 224 -0.67 8.85 -26.32
N TYR A 225 -1.80 9.46 -26.68
CA TYR A 225 -1.79 10.79 -27.33
C TYR A 225 -1.21 11.86 -26.40
N GLN A 226 -1.51 11.78 -25.09
CA GLN A 226 -0.94 12.69 -24.09
C GLN A 226 0.55 12.42 -23.83
N ARG A 227 1.00 11.17 -23.97
CA ARG A 227 2.41 10.80 -23.85
C ARG A 227 3.23 11.14 -25.11
N GLY A 228 2.57 11.40 -26.24
CA GLY A 228 3.20 11.80 -27.49
C GLY A 228 3.70 10.65 -28.37
N GLU A 229 3.59 9.39 -27.94
CA GLU A 229 4.08 8.22 -28.68
C GLU A 229 3.17 6.99 -28.55
N PRO A 230 3.07 6.18 -29.62
CA PRO A 230 2.40 4.88 -29.57
C PRO A 230 3.14 3.90 -28.66
N VAL A 231 2.41 2.90 -28.15
CA VAL A 231 2.97 1.82 -27.32
C VAL A 231 2.95 0.49 -28.08
N THR A 232 3.98 -0.31 -27.82
CA THR A 232 4.08 -1.69 -28.33
C THR A 232 3.82 -2.67 -27.21
N MET A 233 2.91 -3.61 -27.41
CA MET A 233 2.51 -4.61 -26.39
C MET A 233 2.08 -5.92 -27.03
N ARG A 234 2.01 -7.00 -26.22
CA ARG A 234 1.41 -8.27 -26.68
C ARG A 234 -0.11 -8.22 -26.49
N ALA A 235 -0.83 -8.72 -27.50
CA ALA A 235 -2.30 -8.69 -27.51
C ALA A 235 -2.94 -9.48 -26.33
N ASN A 236 -2.23 -10.45 -25.74
CA ASN A 236 -2.68 -11.23 -24.57
C ASN A 236 -2.15 -10.74 -23.21
N GLN A 237 -1.39 -9.63 -23.19
CA GLN A 237 -0.85 -9.04 -21.95
C GLN A 237 -1.56 -7.75 -21.55
N VAL A 238 -2.84 -7.67 -21.87
CA VAL A 238 -3.72 -6.54 -21.61
C VAL A 238 -5.01 -7.03 -20.94
N ILE A 239 -5.92 -6.13 -20.61
CA ILE A 239 -7.24 -6.53 -20.10
C ILE A 239 -8.00 -7.41 -21.14
N LYS A 240 -8.82 -8.32 -20.66
CA LYS A 240 -9.51 -9.31 -21.51
C LYS A 240 -10.27 -8.67 -22.67
N GLY A 241 -10.97 -7.57 -22.41
CA GLY A 241 -11.71 -6.84 -23.43
C GLY A 241 -10.83 -6.31 -24.56
N TRP A 242 -9.61 -5.90 -24.27
CA TRP A 242 -8.65 -5.50 -25.28
C TRP A 242 -8.17 -6.68 -26.13
N THR A 243 -7.79 -7.78 -25.52
CA THR A 243 -7.39 -9.00 -26.23
C THR A 243 -8.49 -9.42 -27.21
N GLU A 244 -9.73 -9.42 -26.75
CA GLU A 244 -10.87 -9.83 -27.58
C GLU A 244 -11.10 -8.92 -28.78
N VAL A 245 -10.89 -7.62 -28.61
CA VAL A 245 -11.06 -6.61 -29.68
C VAL A 245 -9.87 -6.63 -30.63
N LEU A 246 -8.63 -6.60 -30.11
CA LEU A 246 -7.42 -6.57 -30.93
C LEU A 246 -7.36 -7.75 -31.90
N THR A 247 -7.78 -8.94 -31.46
CA THR A 247 -7.82 -10.15 -32.32
C THR A 247 -8.91 -10.12 -33.39
N ARG A 248 -9.65 -9.01 -33.51
CA ARG A 248 -10.67 -8.76 -34.54
C ARG A 248 -10.45 -7.49 -35.37
N MET A 249 -9.49 -6.65 -34.91
CA MET A 249 -9.17 -5.39 -35.57
C MET A 249 -8.12 -5.59 -36.68
N PRO A 250 -8.40 -5.27 -37.95
CA PRO A 250 -7.35 -5.18 -38.97
C PRO A 250 -6.41 -4.00 -38.64
N ALA A 251 -5.11 -4.15 -38.91
CA ALA A 251 -4.16 -3.05 -38.77
C ALA A 251 -4.56 -1.87 -39.68
N GLY A 252 -4.36 -0.64 -39.18
CA GLY A 252 -4.85 0.59 -39.78
C GLY A 252 -6.26 0.99 -39.34
N SER A 253 -6.94 0.16 -38.52
CA SER A 253 -8.27 0.46 -37.97
C SER A 253 -8.19 1.44 -36.80
N VAL A 254 -9.29 2.19 -36.64
CA VAL A 254 -9.61 2.95 -35.42
C VAL A 254 -10.98 2.54 -34.92
N TRP A 255 -11.04 1.98 -33.74
CA TRP A 255 -12.30 1.57 -33.11
C TRP A 255 -12.52 2.32 -31.79
N GLU A 256 -13.79 2.60 -31.50
CA GLU A 256 -14.24 2.99 -30.16
C GLU A 256 -14.80 1.75 -29.49
N VAL A 257 -14.27 1.41 -28.30
CA VAL A 257 -14.50 0.13 -27.62
C VAL A 257 -15.04 0.40 -26.24
N TYR A 258 -16.09 -0.31 -25.85
CA TYR A 258 -16.76 -0.18 -24.57
C TYR A 258 -16.64 -1.49 -23.83
N ILE A 259 -15.92 -1.48 -22.71
CA ILE A 259 -15.52 -2.68 -21.99
C ILE A 259 -16.22 -2.74 -20.65
N PRO A 260 -17.05 -3.77 -20.40
CA PRO A 260 -17.66 -3.99 -19.09
C PRO A 260 -16.59 -4.33 -18.05
N GLU A 261 -16.92 -4.12 -16.79
CA GLU A 261 -15.99 -4.21 -15.66
C GLU A 261 -15.31 -5.59 -15.53
N ASP A 262 -16.04 -6.68 -15.79
CA ASP A 262 -15.56 -8.07 -15.70
C ASP A 262 -14.60 -8.46 -16.84
N MET A 263 -14.61 -7.72 -17.94
CA MET A 263 -13.65 -7.83 -19.03
C MET A 263 -12.46 -6.88 -18.88
N ALA A 264 -12.42 -6.11 -17.77
CA ALA A 264 -11.36 -5.16 -17.42
C ALA A 264 -10.73 -5.51 -16.05
N TYR A 265 -10.91 -4.65 -15.06
CA TYR A 265 -10.28 -4.78 -13.73
C TYR A 265 -11.19 -5.41 -12.67
N GLY A 266 -12.50 -5.53 -12.93
CA GLY A 266 -13.48 -6.11 -12.00
C GLY A 266 -13.52 -5.37 -10.67
N SER A 267 -13.42 -6.11 -9.57
CA SER A 267 -13.44 -5.57 -8.21
C SER A 267 -12.12 -4.95 -7.74
N ARG A 268 -11.06 -4.93 -8.58
CA ARG A 268 -9.74 -4.43 -8.21
C ARG A 268 -9.69 -2.90 -8.28
N ASP A 269 -9.23 -2.27 -7.21
CA ASP A 269 -8.87 -0.83 -7.22
C ASP A 269 -7.47 -0.67 -7.87
N GLN A 270 -7.36 0.22 -8.86
CA GLN A 270 -6.12 0.55 -9.55
C GLN A 270 -5.70 2.02 -9.25
N GLY A 271 -6.09 2.54 -8.09
CA GLY A 271 -5.82 3.92 -7.69
C GLY A 271 -6.72 4.93 -8.42
N ASN A 272 -6.32 5.33 -9.63
CA ASN A 272 -7.11 6.27 -10.45
C ASN A 272 -8.38 5.65 -11.05
N ILE A 273 -8.47 4.31 -11.05
CA ILE A 273 -9.58 3.53 -11.59
C ILE A 273 -10.25 2.79 -10.44
N LYS A 274 -11.50 3.15 -10.16
CA LYS A 274 -12.25 2.54 -9.07
C LYS A 274 -12.84 1.18 -9.48
N PRO A 275 -13.09 0.27 -8.50
CA PRO A 275 -13.72 -1.01 -8.75
C PRO A 275 -15.01 -0.90 -9.57
N PHE A 276 -15.27 -1.94 -10.39
CA PHE A 276 -16.45 -2.09 -11.24
C PHE A 276 -16.66 -0.98 -12.27
N SER A 277 -15.61 -0.25 -12.64
CA SER A 277 -15.68 0.75 -13.70
C SER A 277 -15.82 0.10 -15.07
N THR A 278 -16.74 0.61 -15.86
CA THR A 278 -16.86 0.36 -17.32
C THR A 278 -16.05 1.41 -18.06
N PHE A 279 -15.39 1.02 -19.13
CA PHE A 279 -14.45 1.88 -19.85
C PHE A 279 -14.84 2.11 -21.28
N ILE A 280 -14.43 3.25 -21.80
CA ILE A 280 -14.50 3.64 -23.19
C ILE A 280 -13.05 3.85 -23.66
N PHE A 281 -12.64 3.09 -24.68
CA PHE A 281 -11.35 3.24 -25.32
C PHE A 281 -11.50 3.64 -26.77
N LYS A 282 -10.78 4.64 -27.19
CA LYS A 282 -10.47 4.84 -28.60
C LYS A 282 -9.14 4.13 -28.86
N ILE A 283 -9.15 3.13 -29.75
CA ILE A 283 -7.96 2.32 -30.07
C ILE A 283 -7.66 2.48 -31.55
N GLU A 284 -6.45 2.86 -31.88
CA GLU A 284 -5.87 2.82 -33.22
C GLU A 284 -4.83 1.70 -33.28
N LEU A 285 -5.09 0.67 -34.04
CA LEU A 285 -4.14 -0.40 -34.32
C LEU A 285 -3.25 -0.01 -35.49
N ILE A 286 -2.02 0.42 -35.21
CA ILE A 286 -1.09 0.95 -36.21
C ILE A 286 -0.48 -0.19 -37.03
N SER A 287 0.06 -1.20 -36.35
CA SER A 287 0.70 -2.34 -37.00
C SER A 287 0.69 -3.59 -36.15
N VAL A 288 0.81 -4.72 -36.81
CA VAL A 288 1.07 -6.04 -36.22
C VAL A 288 2.53 -6.37 -36.50
N GLY A 289 3.31 -6.62 -35.44
CA GLY A 289 4.72 -7.02 -35.55
C GLY A 289 4.88 -8.54 -35.47
N GLU A 290 5.97 -9.03 -36.02
CA GLU A 290 6.43 -10.38 -35.77
C GLU A 290 6.95 -10.49 -34.32
N LYS A 291 6.98 -11.73 -33.77
CA LYS A 291 7.46 -12.05 -32.42
C LYS A 291 8.87 -11.56 -32.16
#